data_9eb91f098b752f385ea7b4a5f347401c
#
_entry.id   9eb91f098b752f385ea7b4a5f347401c
#
_cell.length_a   1.000
_cell.length_b   1.000
_cell.length_c   1.000
_cell.angle_alpha   90.00
_cell.angle_beta   90.00
_cell.angle_gamma   90.00
#
_symmetry.space_group_name_H-M   'P 1'
#
loop_
_entity.id
_entity.type
_entity.pdbx_description
1 polymer ?
#
loop_
_entity_poly.entity_id
_entity_poly.type
_entity_poly.pdbx_seq_one_letter_code
_entity_poly.pdbx_strand_id
1 'polypeptide(L)'
;MIVVALTASASPVLAEDWTGGYVGLSFGYADADGPGGSSGDDTAFGAHVGYDQDFGAFVLGGELEYNRLSLNLSQSQGSLDSMTRLKLRGGYDFGSALGYVVVGAARAETSVDSDTAAVYGIGIAYPIGDNFVISGEALRQDFDDVTRSTGGLDSNVFNLRTTFRF
;
A
#
# COMPACT_ATOMS: atom_id res chain seq x y z
N MET A 1 -16.50 27.13 -35.39
CA MET A 1 -15.59 26.78 -34.28
C MET A 1 -16.35 27.06 -33.00
N ILE A 2 -16.95 26.02 -32.43
CA ILE A 2 -17.82 26.13 -31.24
C ILE A 2 -16.95 25.73 -30.05
N VAL A 3 -16.69 26.69 -29.17
CA VAL A 3 -16.00 26.46 -27.89
C VAL A 3 -17.09 26.09 -26.88
N VAL A 4 -17.16 24.82 -26.50
CA VAL A 4 -17.98 24.37 -25.38
C VAL A 4 -17.21 24.60 -24.10
N ALA A 5 -17.54 25.65 -23.36
CA ALA A 5 -17.07 25.86 -22.01
C ALA A 5 -17.77 24.89 -21.07
N LEU A 6 -17.09 23.83 -20.63
CA LEU A 6 -17.53 23.04 -19.49
C LEU A 6 -17.35 23.86 -18.22
N THR A 7 -18.42 24.46 -17.74
CA THR A 7 -18.48 25.00 -16.39
C THR A 7 -18.66 23.83 -15.43
N ALA A 8 -17.60 23.37 -14.82
CA ALA A 8 -17.64 22.47 -13.68
C ALA A 8 -18.21 23.26 -12.49
N SER A 9 -19.48 23.08 -12.19
CA SER A 9 -20.08 23.52 -10.92
C SER A 9 -19.49 22.66 -9.81
N ALA A 10 -18.50 23.20 -9.10
CA ALA A 10 -18.01 22.62 -7.85
C ALA A 10 -19.12 22.75 -6.81
N SER A 11 -19.90 21.70 -6.62
CA SER A 11 -20.70 21.53 -5.41
C SER A 11 -19.72 21.50 -4.23
N PRO A 12 -20.04 22.12 -3.07
CA PRO A 12 -19.24 21.93 -1.88
C PRO A 12 -19.34 20.45 -1.51
N VAL A 13 -18.32 19.67 -1.83
CA VAL A 13 -18.18 18.32 -1.32
C VAL A 13 -17.86 18.52 0.15
N LEU A 14 -18.74 18.07 1.03
CA LEU A 14 -18.43 17.98 2.45
C LEU A 14 -17.19 17.08 2.54
N ALA A 15 -16.13 17.59 3.13
CA ALA A 15 -14.94 16.82 3.39
C ALA A 15 -15.35 15.58 4.19
N GLU A 16 -14.97 14.40 3.72
CA GLU A 16 -15.20 13.15 4.45
C GLU A 16 -14.39 13.22 5.75
N ASP A 17 -14.98 12.87 6.88
CA ASP A 17 -14.24 12.77 8.14
C ASP A 17 -13.42 11.47 8.12
N TRP A 18 -12.11 11.61 7.91
CA TRP A 18 -11.17 10.49 7.89
C TRP A 18 -10.73 10.05 9.29
N THR A 19 -11.25 10.65 10.36
CA THR A 19 -10.93 10.23 11.73
C THR A 19 -11.58 8.91 12.06
N GLY A 20 -10.80 7.94 12.52
CA GLY A 20 -11.33 6.68 13.02
C GLY A 20 -10.44 5.48 12.78
N GLY A 21 -10.83 4.39 13.41
CA GLY A 21 -10.24 3.08 13.18
C GLY A 21 -10.73 2.47 11.88
N TYR A 22 -9.91 1.60 11.33
CA TYR A 22 -10.29 0.86 10.15
C TYR A 22 -9.65 -0.51 10.09
N VAL A 23 -10.31 -1.43 9.38
CA VAL A 23 -9.80 -2.73 9.00
C VAL A 23 -10.07 -2.99 7.54
N GLY A 24 -9.23 -3.78 6.88
CA GLY A 24 -9.46 -4.07 5.47
C GLY A 24 -8.67 -5.24 4.95
N LEU A 25 -8.90 -5.50 3.68
CA LEU A 25 -8.22 -6.51 2.89
C LEU A 25 -7.45 -5.85 1.76
N SER A 26 -6.33 -6.43 1.39
CA SER A 26 -5.51 -5.99 0.27
C SER A 26 -5.26 -7.16 -0.69
N PHE A 27 -5.23 -6.83 -1.97
CA PHE A 27 -4.78 -7.69 -3.03
C PHE A 27 -3.63 -6.99 -3.74
N GLY A 28 -2.45 -7.61 -3.69
CA GLY A 28 -1.23 -7.06 -4.25
C GLY A 28 -0.78 -7.83 -5.49
N TYR A 29 -0.19 -7.08 -6.42
CA TYR A 29 0.58 -7.58 -7.54
C TYR A 29 1.99 -7.02 -7.42
N ALA A 30 2.97 -7.89 -7.34
CA ALA A 30 4.38 -7.52 -7.24
C ALA A 30 5.07 -7.82 -8.56
N ASP A 31 5.76 -6.81 -9.10
CA ASP A 31 6.66 -6.94 -10.23
C ASP A 31 8.09 -6.86 -9.67
N ALA A 32 8.77 -7.99 -9.66
CA ALA A 32 10.15 -8.07 -9.19
C ALA A 32 11.08 -8.26 -10.39
N ASP A 33 11.80 -7.21 -10.73
CA ASP A 33 12.91 -7.27 -11.67
C ASP A 33 14.18 -7.78 -10.94
N GLY A 34 14.41 -9.08 -11.00
CA GLY A 34 15.64 -9.70 -10.50
C GLY A 34 16.73 -9.78 -11.57
N PRO A 35 18.03 -9.71 -11.17
CA PRO A 35 19.13 -9.95 -12.11
C PRO A 35 19.08 -11.39 -12.59
N GLY A 36 18.75 -11.57 -13.90
CA GLY A 36 18.72 -12.88 -14.53
C GLY A 36 17.44 -13.21 -15.30
N GLY A 37 16.50 -12.28 -15.45
CA GLY A 37 15.34 -12.43 -16.33
C GLY A 37 14.27 -13.42 -15.84
N SER A 38 14.16 -13.61 -14.53
CA SER A 38 13.05 -14.34 -13.93
C SER A 38 11.93 -13.35 -13.58
N SER A 39 10.99 -13.16 -14.48
CA SER A 39 9.71 -12.49 -14.19
C SER A 39 8.79 -13.49 -13.49
N GLY A 40 8.51 -13.28 -12.23
CA GLY A 40 7.52 -14.01 -11.45
C GLY A 40 6.35 -13.10 -11.16
N ASP A 41 5.17 -13.43 -11.69
CA ASP A 41 3.92 -12.75 -11.34
C ASP A 41 3.47 -13.28 -9.98
N ASP A 42 3.69 -12.48 -8.94
CA ASP A 42 3.33 -12.87 -7.58
C ASP A 42 2.09 -12.10 -7.12
N THR A 43 1.07 -12.85 -6.74
CA THR A 43 -0.13 -12.30 -6.12
C THR A 43 -0.06 -12.48 -4.60
N ALA A 44 -0.32 -11.40 -3.88
CA ALA A 44 -0.34 -11.39 -2.42
C ALA A 44 -1.73 -11.01 -1.91
N PHE A 45 -2.21 -11.73 -0.91
CA PHE A 45 -3.39 -11.36 -0.15
C PHE A 45 -2.96 -10.88 1.23
N GLY A 46 -3.56 -9.77 1.67
CA GLY A 46 -3.26 -9.19 2.97
C GLY A 46 -4.50 -8.71 3.70
N ALA A 47 -4.30 -8.49 4.98
CA ALA A 47 -5.22 -7.79 5.85
C ALA A 47 -4.49 -6.62 6.51
N HIS A 48 -5.20 -5.53 6.74
CA HIS A 48 -4.63 -4.36 7.38
C HIS A 48 -5.60 -3.80 8.42
N VAL A 49 -5.02 -3.17 9.44
CA VAL A 49 -5.72 -2.45 10.49
C VAL A 49 -4.97 -1.17 10.77
N GLY A 50 -5.70 -0.09 10.99
CA GLY A 50 -5.07 1.19 11.25
C GLY A 50 -6.00 2.19 11.90
N TYR A 51 -5.45 3.36 12.13
CA TYR A 51 -6.16 4.52 12.64
C TYR A 51 -5.68 5.78 11.92
N ASP A 52 -6.62 6.60 11.49
CA ASP A 52 -6.35 7.90 10.91
C ASP A 52 -6.89 9.00 11.82
N GLN A 53 -6.19 10.12 11.84
CA GLN A 53 -6.63 11.37 12.45
C GLN A 53 -6.72 12.43 11.37
N ASP A 54 -7.91 12.97 11.21
CA ASP A 54 -8.19 14.08 10.30
C ASP A 54 -7.93 15.43 11.00
N PHE A 55 -7.24 16.31 10.32
CA PHE A 55 -6.95 17.69 10.74
C PHE A 55 -7.59 18.71 9.78
N GLY A 56 -8.62 18.30 9.04
CA GLY A 56 -9.31 19.09 8.03
C GLY A 56 -8.77 18.83 6.63
N ALA A 57 -7.73 19.54 6.20
CA ALA A 57 -7.12 19.33 4.90
C ALA A 57 -6.08 18.19 4.90
N PHE A 58 -5.59 17.80 6.07
CA PHE A 58 -4.52 16.81 6.22
C PHE A 58 -4.97 15.66 7.11
N VAL A 59 -4.59 14.47 6.71
CA VAL A 59 -4.85 13.22 7.44
C VAL A 59 -3.53 12.57 7.77
N LEU A 60 -3.34 12.19 9.04
CA LEU A 60 -2.20 11.40 9.50
C LEU A 60 -2.68 10.10 10.08
N GLY A 61 -2.01 9.00 9.77
CA GLY A 61 -2.40 7.70 10.26
C GLY A 61 -1.25 6.72 10.43
N GLY A 62 -1.57 5.66 11.16
CA GLY A 62 -0.69 4.51 11.33
C GLY A 62 -1.42 3.22 10.96
N GLU A 63 -0.71 2.29 10.35
CA GLU A 63 -1.28 1.07 9.83
C GLU A 63 -0.34 -0.11 10.05
N LEU A 64 -0.92 -1.22 10.47
CA LEU A 64 -0.29 -2.53 10.50
C LEU A 64 -0.91 -3.38 9.38
N GLU A 65 -0.07 -3.93 8.52
CA GLU A 65 -0.47 -4.78 7.40
C GLU A 65 0.23 -6.13 7.51
N TYR A 66 -0.54 -7.20 7.31
CA TYR A 66 -0.05 -8.57 7.26
C TYR A 66 -0.41 -9.19 5.92
N ASN A 67 0.58 -9.67 5.18
CA ASN A 67 0.41 -10.29 3.87
C ASN A 67 0.88 -11.74 3.89
N ARG A 68 0.12 -12.61 3.26
CA ARG A 68 0.55 -13.94 2.88
C ARG A 68 0.86 -13.96 1.38
N LEU A 69 2.05 -14.40 1.06
CA LEU A 69 2.47 -14.64 -0.32
C LEU A 69 2.25 -16.10 -0.63
N SER A 70 1.45 -16.39 -1.66
CA SER A 70 1.32 -17.73 -2.20
C SER A 70 2.31 -17.89 -3.35
N LEU A 71 3.58 -18.11 -3.02
CA LEU A 71 4.62 -18.42 -4.00
C LEU A 71 4.56 -19.89 -4.35
N ASN A 72 4.01 -20.23 -5.53
CA ASN A 72 4.22 -21.54 -6.13
C ASN A 72 5.61 -21.56 -6.81
N LEU A 73 6.67 -21.62 -6.02
CA LEU A 73 8.00 -21.88 -6.53
C LEU A 73 8.12 -23.39 -6.83
N SER A 74 8.04 -23.74 -8.10
CA SER A 74 8.49 -25.04 -8.59
C SER A 74 9.99 -25.18 -8.27
N GLN A 75 10.30 -26.10 -7.38
CA GLN A 75 11.63 -26.60 -6.98
C GLN A 75 12.40 -25.76 -5.95
N SER A 76 12.29 -26.26 -4.71
CA SER A 76 13.36 -26.27 -3.69
C SER A 76 14.10 -24.97 -3.42
N GLN A 77 13.58 -24.19 -2.50
CA GLN A 77 14.30 -23.59 -1.37
C GLN A 77 13.57 -22.36 -0.86
N GLY A 78 12.94 -22.49 0.32
CA GLY A 78 12.55 -21.38 1.16
C GLY A 78 11.25 -20.70 0.72
N SER A 79 10.12 -21.10 1.28
CA SER A 79 8.85 -20.35 1.15
C SER A 79 8.94 -19.08 1.99
N LEU A 80 8.78 -17.92 1.36
CA LEU A 80 8.48 -16.69 2.06
C LEU A 80 7.01 -16.76 2.48
N ASP A 81 6.75 -17.09 3.76
CA ASP A 81 5.41 -17.45 4.20
C ASP A 81 4.58 -16.24 4.64
N SER A 82 5.20 -15.18 5.12
CA SER A 82 4.47 -13.99 5.58
C SER A 82 5.32 -12.73 5.63
N MET A 83 4.68 -11.59 5.44
CA MET A 83 5.29 -10.27 5.55
C MET A 83 4.41 -9.36 6.40
N THR A 84 5.02 -8.78 7.42
CA THR A 84 4.38 -7.78 8.27
C THR A 84 4.94 -6.41 7.94
N ARG A 85 4.08 -5.41 7.74
CA ARG A 85 4.46 -4.01 7.49
C ARG A 85 3.87 -3.12 8.55
N LEU A 86 4.69 -2.25 9.10
CA LEU A 86 4.26 -1.11 9.90
C LEU A 86 4.42 0.14 9.06
N LYS A 87 3.32 0.85 8.81
CA LYS A 87 3.29 2.01 7.93
C LYS A 87 2.74 3.23 8.66
N LEU A 88 3.34 4.38 8.37
CA LEU A 88 2.80 5.69 8.67
C LEU A 88 2.32 6.29 7.35
N ARG A 89 1.18 6.96 7.37
CA ARG A 89 0.63 7.62 6.20
C ARG A 89 0.29 9.07 6.49
N GLY A 90 0.59 9.94 5.53
CA GLY A 90 0.19 11.33 5.55
C GLY A 90 -0.55 11.65 4.26
N GLY A 91 -1.75 12.19 4.36
CA GLY A 91 -2.62 12.45 3.23
C GLY A 91 -3.14 13.86 3.15
N TYR A 92 -3.60 14.22 1.97
CA TYR A 92 -4.34 15.45 1.71
C TYR A 92 -5.75 15.08 1.22
N ASP A 93 -6.74 15.65 1.90
CA ASP A 93 -8.15 15.46 1.55
C ASP A 93 -8.55 16.42 0.44
N PHE A 94 -8.91 15.86 -0.72
CA PHE A 94 -9.44 16.59 -1.88
C PHE A 94 -10.97 16.72 -1.84
N GLY A 95 -11.61 16.26 -0.77
CA GLY A 95 -13.07 16.22 -0.58
C GLY A 95 -13.70 14.92 -1.10
N SER A 96 -13.43 14.53 -2.32
CA SER A 96 -13.95 13.28 -2.92
C SER A 96 -12.94 12.12 -2.88
N ALA A 97 -11.71 12.38 -2.52
CA ALA A 97 -10.63 11.41 -2.46
C ALA A 97 -9.54 11.87 -1.50
N LEU A 98 -8.85 10.93 -0.89
CA LEU A 98 -7.65 11.17 -0.10
C LEU A 98 -6.43 10.70 -0.91
N GLY A 99 -5.57 11.65 -1.30
CA GLY A 99 -4.24 11.32 -1.79
C GLY A 99 -3.27 11.23 -0.63
N TYR A 100 -2.44 10.18 -0.57
CA TYR A 100 -1.55 9.99 0.56
C TYR A 100 -0.19 9.43 0.17
N VAL A 101 0.80 9.72 1.00
CA VAL A 101 2.13 9.12 0.98
C VAL A 101 2.26 8.14 2.14
N VAL A 102 3.08 7.12 1.95
CA VAL A 102 3.35 6.08 2.95
C VAL A 102 4.84 5.97 3.16
N VAL A 103 5.23 5.84 4.43
CA VAL A 103 6.57 5.44 4.84
C VAL A 103 6.46 4.39 5.93
N GLY A 104 7.39 3.44 5.96
CA GLY A 104 7.30 2.38 6.96
C GLY A 104 8.44 1.40 6.90
N ALA A 105 8.27 0.31 7.61
CA ALA A 105 9.18 -0.82 7.63
C ALA A 105 8.42 -2.12 7.37
N ALA A 106 9.00 -2.98 6.58
CA ALA A 106 8.53 -4.34 6.33
C ALA A 106 9.47 -5.33 7.03
N ARG A 107 8.89 -6.31 7.67
CA ARG A 107 9.60 -7.46 8.21
C ARG A 107 9.12 -8.71 7.51
N ALA A 108 10.03 -9.36 6.82
CA ALA A 108 9.79 -10.66 6.23
C ALA A 108 10.27 -11.75 7.20
N GLU A 109 9.40 -12.72 7.49
CA GLU A 109 9.76 -13.89 8.28
C GLU A 109 9.93 -15.08 7.34
N THR A 110 11.15 -15.53 7.23
CA THR A 110 11.51 -16.82 6.64
C THR A 110 11.89 -17.81 7.74
N SER A 111 11.83 -19.09 7.45
CA SER A 111 12.18 -20.15 8.42
C SER A 111 13.63 -20.08 8.94
N VAL A 112 14.49 -19.22 8.38
CA VAL A 112 15.94 -19.20 8.64
C VAL A 112 16.46 -17.82 9.02
N ASP A 113 15.81 -16.72 8.61
CA ASP A 113 16.29 -15.36 8.89
C ASP A 113 15.16 -14.33 8.84
N SER A 114 15.35 -13.17 9.46
CA SER A 114 14.40 -12.06 9.43
C SER A 114 15.06 -10.82 8.83
N ASP A 115 14.60 -10.37 7.68
CA ASP A 115 15.07 -9.16 7.03
C ASP A 115 14.09 -8.01 7.22
N THR A 116 14.63 -6.81 7.45
CA THR A 116 13.85 -5.58 7.57
C THR A 116 14.17 -4.67 6.39
N ALA A 117 13.12 -4.23 5.68
CA ALA A 117 13.23 -3.31 4.56
C ALA A 117 12.51 -2.00 4.87
N ALA A 118 13.03 -0.89 4.35
CA ALA A 118 12.29 0.36 4.30
C ALA A 118 11.22 0.30 3.21
N VAL A 119 10.03 0.82 3.51
CA VAL A 119 8.89 0.88 2.59
C VAL A 119 8.47 2.32 2.43
N TYR A 120 8.27 2.75 1.19
CA TYR A 120 7.69 4.05 0.89
C TYR A 120 6.81 3.96 -0.35
N GLY A 121 5.83 4.84 -0.45
CA GLY A 121 4.92 4.81 -1.57
C GLY A 121 3.89 5.92 -1.55
N ILE A 122 2.99 5.82 -2.50
CA ILE A 122 1.87 6.73 -2.67
C ILE A 122 0.58 5.96 -2.86
N GLY A 123 -0.53 6.56 -2.50
CA GLY A 123 -1.84 5.98 -2.71
C GLY A 123 -2.93 7.01 -2.90
N ILE A 124 -4.06 6.51 -3.35
CA ILE A 124 -5.29 7.27 -3.45
C ILE A 124 -6.44 6.42 -2.90
N ALA A 125 -7.29 7.02 -2.08
CA ALA A 125 -8.44 6.37 -1.46
C ALA A 125 -9.72 7.10 -1.83
N TYR A 126 -10.74 6.32 -2.19
CA TYR A 126 -12.07 6.78 -2.56
C TYR A 126 -13.11 6.20 -1.61
N PRO A 127 -13.88 7.01 -0.90
CA PRO A 127 -15.02 6.55 -0.12
C PRO A 127 -16.12 5.98 -1.04
N ILE A 128 -16.67 4.84 -0.64
CA ILE A 128 -17.80 4.20 -1.30
C ILE A 128 -18.91 4.00 -0.27
N GLY A 129 -19.81 4.97 -0.18
CA GLY A 129 -20.82 5.00 0.90
C GLY A 129 -20.19 5.40 2.24
N ASP A 130 -20.91 5.14 3.33
CA ASP A 130 -20.60 5.73 4.64
C ASP A 130 -19.38 5.10 5.36
N ASN A 131 -19.10 3.83 5.11
CA ASN A 131 -18.09 3.08 5.87
C ASN A 131 -17.04 2.38 5.02
N PHE A 132 -17.22 2.33 3.71
CA PHE A 132 -16.30 1.60 2.83
C PHE A 132 -15.42 2.54 2.03
N VAL A 133 -14.16 2.16 1.89
CA VAL A 133 -13.16 2.87 1.10
C VAL A 133 -12.46 1.87 0.19
N ILE A 134 -12.35 2.21 -1.10
CA ILE A 134 -11.44 1.53 -2.03
C ILE A 134 -10.19 2.38 -2.20
N SER A 135 -9.01 1.78 -2.15
CA SER A 135 -7.76 2.48 -2.39
C SER A 135 -6.81 1.70 -3.28
N GLY A 136 -6.07 2.44 -4.08
CA GLY A 136 -4.92 1.97 -4.83
C GLY A 136 -3.65 2.50 -4.19
N GLU A 137 -2.65 1.65 -4.03
CA GLU A 137 -1.37 1.99 -3.40
C GLU A 137 -0.22 1.42 -4.22
N ALA A 138 0.77 2.26 -4.54
CA ALA A 138 2.02 1.86 -5.16
C ALA A 138 3.13 2.00 -4.13
N LEU A 139 3.80 0.90 -3.80
CA LEU A 139 4.89 0.83 -2.83
C LEU A 139 6.19 0.47 -3.52
N ARG A 140 7.27 1.07 -3.05
CA ARG A 140 8.62 0.65 -3.32
C ARG A 140 9.27 0.16 -2.04
N GLN A 141 9.98 -0.96 -2.15
CA GLN A 141 10.71 -1.57 -1.05
C GLN A 141 12.18 -1.60 -1.42
N ASP A 142 13.01 -0.98 -0.58
CA ASP A 142 14.47 -1.02 -0.72
C ASP A 142 15.02 -1.95 0.36
N PHE A 143 15.59 -3.06 -0.09
CA PHE A 143 16.35 -3.95 0.79
C PHE A 143 17.80 -3.49 0.80
N ASP A 144 18.19 -2.78 1.86
CA ASP A 144 19.60 -2.44 2.09
C ASP A 144 20.36 -3.71 2.41
N ASP A 145 21.25 -4.09 1.50
CA ASP A 145 22.17 -5.22 1.68
C ASP A 145 23.04 -5.05 2.92
N VAL A 146 22.77 -5.85 3.94
CA VAL A 146 23.71 -6.07 5.06
C VAL A 146 24.92 -6.94 4.63
N THR A 147 24.96 -7.38 3.38
CA THR A 147 26.09 -8.16 2.88
C THR A 147 26.57 -7.60 1.54
N ARG A 148 27.80 -7.10 1.54
CA ARG A 148 28.57 -6.63 0.39
C ARG A 148 28.47 -7.59 -0.81
N SER A 149 27.47 -7.41 -1.65
CA SER A 149 27.48 -7.98 -3.01
C SER A 149 26.53 -7.19 -3.89
N THR A 150 27.05 -6.69 -4.96
CA THR A 150 26.49 -5.87 -6.02
C THR A 150 25.10 -6.32 -6.49
N GLY A 151 24.07 -5.56 -6.13
CA GLY A 151 22.73 -5.74 -6.70
C GLY A 151 21.61 -5.56 -5.67
N GLY A 152 21.18 -4.30 -5.40
CA GLY A 152 19.95 -4.04 -4.64
C GLY A 152 18.75 -4.63 -5.35
N LEU A 153 17.89 -5.36 -4.64
CA LEU A 153 16.60 -5.84 -5.16
C LEU A 153 15.56 -4.74 -4.91
N ASP A 154 15.23 -4.00 -5.95
CA ASP A 154 14.12 -3.06 -5.94
C ASP A 154 12.84 -3.82 -6.30
N SER A 155 11.83 -3.77 -5.45
CA SER A 155 10.52 -4.34 -5.74
C SER A 155 9.46 -3.25 -5.76
N ASN A 156 8.70 -3.19 -6.85
CA ASN A 156 7.51 -2.36 -6.97
C ASN A 156 6.27 -3.23 -6.71
N VAL A 157 5.43 -2.80 -5.79
CA VAL A 157 4.20 -3.50 -5.41
C VAL A 157 3.01 -2.59 -5.64
N PHE A 158 2.02 -3.08 -6.38
CA PHE A 158 0.74 -2.42 -6.55
C PHE A 158 -0.32 -3.15 -5.73
N ASN A 159 -0.99 -2.43 -4.86
CA ASN A 159 -2.05 -2.96 -4.02
C ASN A 159 -3.39 -2.32 -4.37
N LEU A 160 -4.41 -3.16 -4.55
CA LEU A 160 -5.82 -2.76 -4.49
C LEU A 160 -6.35 -3.13 -3.11
N ARG A 161 -7.04 -2.20 -2.45
CA ARG A 161 -7.43 -2.36 -1.05
C ARG A 161 -8.89 -2.00 -0.86
N THR A 162 -9.58 -2.77 -0.02
CA THR A 162 -10.92 -2.46 0.46
C THR A 162 -10.86 -2.32 1.97
N THR A 163 -11.36 -1.23 2.48
CA THR A 163 -11.26 -0.84 3.89
C THR A 163 -12.65 -0.54 4.44
N PHE A 164 -12.94 -1.05 5.61
CA PHE A 164 -14.12 -0.69 6.40
C PHE A 164 -13.69 0.22 7.55
N ARG A 165 -14.36 1.38 7.67
CA ARG A 165 -14.09 2.41 8.69
C ARG A 165 -15.22 2.41 9.74
N PHE A 166 -14.85 2.66 11.00
CA PHE A 166 -15.78 2.68 12.15
C PHE A 166 -15.41 3.76 13.16
#